data_ada94f02066acc770a367001840b4c4b
#
_entry.id   ada94f02066acc770a367001840b4c4b
#
_cell.length_a   1.000
_cell.length_b   1.000
_cell.length_c   1.000
_cell.angle_alpha   90.00
_cell.angle_beta   90.00
_cell.angle_gamma   90.00
#
_symmetry.space_group_name_H-M   'P 1'
#
loop_
_entity.id
_entity.type
_entity.pdbx_description
1 polymer ?
#
loop_
_entity_poly.entity_id
_entity_poly.type
_entity_poly.pdbx_seq_one_letter_code
_entity_poly.pdbx_strand_id
1 'polypeptide(L)'
;FILENSISSLSEGDEVGIFDNNGYLDSEGNTGEILVGSGLWTGEQLEIVTIMGEDLSPFGGPILPGAVSGNLMALKIWKNALNQEFSVEYDLSTGSGTFNELFSAIEEIYFEGLNQGCTDAEACNYDSTAIVNDDSCEYAEENYDCDGECIADIDCEGVCGGDAIVDDCGVCDGPGLNDLGCCGNDVPDCL
;
A
#
# COMPACT_ATOMS: atom_id res chain seq x y z
N PHE A 1 -3.26 4.45 -20.27
CA PHE A 1 -2.71 3.47 -19.32
C PHE A 1 -3.50 3.54 -18.02
N ILE A 2 -3.67 2.40 -17.39
CA ILE A 2 -4.45 2.26 -16.14
C ILE A 2 -3.52 1.59 -15.12
N LEU A 3 -3.41 2.17 -13.92
CA LEU A 3 -2.79 1.53 -12.76
C LEU A 3 -3.92 1.02 -11.87
N GLU A 4 -3.89 -0.28 -11.55
CA GLU A 4 -4.91 -0.91 -10.74
C GLU A 4 -4.74 -0.53 -9.26
N ASN A 5 -5.84 -0.48 -8.52
CA ASN A 5 -5.84 -0.15 -7.08
C ASN A 5 -5.24 -1.25 -6.19
N SER A 6 -4.89 -2.40 -6.78
CA SER A 6 -4.18 -3.49 -6.10
C SER A 6 -2.68 -3.26 -5.93
N ILE A 7 -2.13 -2.18 -6.55
CA ILE A 7 -0.69 -1.88 -6.46
C ILE A 7 -0.35 -1.40 -5.06
N SER A 8 0.30 -2.26 -4.27
CA SER A 8 0.67 -2.01 -2.88
C SER A 8 1.99 -1.24 -2.71
N SER A 9 2.85 -1.27 -3.73
CA SER A 9 4.16 -0.62 -3.71
C SER A 9 4.10 0.92 -3.84
N LEU A 10 2.92 1.49 -4.16
CA LEU A 10 2.68 2.93 -4.22
C LEU A 10 2.02 3.44 -2.93
N SER A 11 2.41 4.64 -2.53
CA SER A 11 1.80 5.37 -1.41
C SER A 11 1.02 6.59 -1.92
N GLU A 12 -0.03 6.99 -1.20
CA GLU A 12 -0.75 8.23 -1.54
C GLU A 12 0.21 9.43 -1.61
N GLY A 13 0.11 10.19 -2.68
CA GLY A 13 0.98 11.32 -2.96
C GLY A 13 2.20 10.99 -3.82
N ASP A 14 2.43 9.72 -4.18
CA ASP A 14 3.43 9.37 -5.18
C ASP A 14 3.00 9.84 -6.57
N GLU A 15 3.94 10.33 -7.37
CA GLU A 15 3.65 10.75 -8.74
C GLU A 15 4.12 9.67 -9.72
N VAL A 16 3.27 9.36 -10.67
CA VAL A 16 3.53 8.36 -11.72
C VAL A 16 3.77 9.07 -13.03
N GLY A 17 4.92 8.81 -13.65
CA GLY A 17 5.29 9.32 -14.97
C GLY A 17 5.38 8.20 -16.00
N ILE A 18 4.74 8.39 -17.16
CA ILE A 18 4.86 7.51 -18.34
C ILE A 18 5.79 8.19 -19.33
N PHE A 19 6.84 7.47 -19.72
CA PHE A 19 7.87 7.95 -20.63
C PHE A 19 7.95 7.07 -21.87
N ASP A 20 8.26 7.70 -23.00
CA ASP A 20 8.80 7.01 -24.18
C ASP A 20 10.31 7.28 -24.25
N ASN A 21 11.12 6.24 -24.16
CA ASN A 21 12.58 6.36 -24.21
C ASN A 21 13.10 6.75 -25.58
N ASN A 22 12.25 6.71 -26.62
CA ASN A 22 12.60 7.04 -27.99
C ASN A 22 11.49 7.84 -28.69
N GLY A 23 10.75 8.64 -27.93
CA GLY A 23 9.72 9.54 -28.41
C GLY A 23 10.29 10.75 -29.15
N TYR A 24 9.46 11.47 -29.91
CA TYR A 24 9.86 12.71 -30.54
C TYR A 24 9.99 13.83 -29.51
N LEU A 25 11.18 14.47 -29.47
CA LEU A 25 11.48 15.55 -28.54
C LEU A 25 11.09 16.93 -29.08
N ASP A 26 11.18 17.12 -30.40
CA ASP A 26 11.01 18.40 -31.06
C ASP A 26 10.51 18.28 -32.52
N SER A 27 10.29 19.43 -33.13
CA SER A 27 9.83 19.52 -34.52
C SER A 27 10.88 19.18 -35.60
N GLU A 28 12.12 18.97 -35.19
CA GLU A 28 13.23 18.56 -36.07
C GLU A 28 13.35 17.03 -36.19
N GLY A 29 12.58 16.29 -35.31
CA GLY A 29 12.54 14.83 -35.27
C GLY A 29 13.67 14.22 -34.44
N ASN A 30 14.27 14.99 -33.55
CA ASN A 30 15.15 14.41 -32.54
C ASN A 30 14.34 13.48 -31.63
N THR A 31 14.91 12.33 -31.30
CA THR A 31 14.26 11.34 -30.44
C THR A 31 15.04 11.12 -29.16
N GLY A 32 14.32 10.72 -28.10
CA GLY A 32 14.90 10.43 -26.78
C GLY A 32 13.83 10.22 -25.73
N GLU A 33 14.26 10.17 -24.48
CA GLU A 33 13.34 10.04 -23.37
C GLU A 33 12.47 11.29 -23.22
N ILE A 34 11.16 11.11 -23.27
CA ILE A 34 10.17 12.18 -23.10
C ILE A 34 9.04 11.72 -22.19
N LEU A 35 8.67 12.56 -21.21
CA LEU A 35 7.46 12.39 -20.40
C LEU A 35 6.24 12.66 -21.26
N VAL A 36 5.36 11.67 -21.39
CA VAL A 36 4.17 11.75 -22.26
C VAL A 36 2.85 11.64 -21.51
N GLY A 37 2.88 11.32 -20.24
CA GLY A 37 1.72 11.30 -19.34
C GLY A 37 2.14 11.22 -17.90
N SER A 38 1.34 11.78 -17.00
CA SER A 38 1.59 11.69 -15.57
C SER A 38 0.30 11.72 -14.78
N GLY A 39 0.35 11.23 -13.54
CA GLY A 39 -0.74 11.26 -12.60
C GLY A 39 -0.27 11.16 -11.17
N LEU A 40 -1.15 11.54 -10.23
CA LEU A 40 -0.93 11.44 -8.79
C LEU A 40 -1.63 10.19 -8.26
N TRP A 41 -0.91 9.34 -7.53
CA TRP A 41 -1.49 8.18 -6.87
C TRP A 41 -2.26 8.58 -5.62
N THR A 42 -3.50 8.16 -5.54
CA THR A 42 -4.43 8.49 -4.43
C THR A 42 -4.90 7.24 -3.66
N GLY A 43 -4.26 6.07 -3.89
CA GLY A 43 -4.73 4.80 -3.35
C GLY A 43 -5.89 4.17 -4.14
N GLU A 44 -6.34 4.84 -5.18
CA GLU A 44 -7.41 4.39 -6.07
C GLU A 44 -6.86 4.12 -7.47
N GLN A 45 -7.65 3.46 -8.33
CA GLN A 45 -7.28 3.28 -9.73
C GLN A 45 -6.89 4.62 -10.37
N LEU A 46 -5.74 4.65 -11.04
CA LEU A 46 -5.23 5.83 -11.73
C LEU A 46 -5.25 5.62 -13.25
N GLU A 47 -5.91 6.54 -13.95
CA GLU A 47 -5.93 6.56 -15.42
C GLU A 47 -5.01 7.67 -15.93
N ILE A 48 -4.06 7.31 -16.80
CA ILE A 48 -3.12 8.26 -17.41
C ILE A 48 -3.28 8.24 -18.92
N VAL A 49 -3.62 9.39 -19.47
CA VAL A 49 -3.67 9.63 -20.91
C VAL A 49 -2.31 10.12 -21.38
N THR A 50 -1.78 9.51 -22.45
CA THR A 50 -0.48 9.86 -23.00
C THR A 50 -0.61 10.72 -24.25
N ILE A 51 0.34 11.63 -24.43
CA ILE A 51 0.46 12.47 -25.63
C ILE A 51 1.24 11.71 -26.69
N MET A 52 0.61 11.49 -27.84
CA MET A 52 1.25 10.87 -29.00
C MET A 52 1.95 11.92 -29.84
N GLY A 53 3.16 11.58 -30.26
CA GLY A 53 3.88 12.31 -31.29
C GLY A 53 3.45 11.86 -32.70
N GLU A 54 3.61 12.73 -33.68
CA GLU A 54 3.25 12.44 -35.09
C GLU A 54 4.20 13.11 -36.03
N ASP A 55 4.71 12.36 -37.03
CA ASP A 55 5.52 12.93 -38.14
C ASP A 55 4.60 13.36 -39.28
N LEU A 56 4.37 14.65 -39.39
CA LEU A 56 3.61 15.25 -40.49
C LEU A 56 4.47 15.72 -41.66
N SER A 57 5.79 15.49 -41.65
CA SER A 57 6.71 15.93 -42.70
C SER A 57 6.38 15.38 -44.11
N PRO A 58 5.81 14.15 -44.25
CA PRO A 58 5.37 13.67 -45.56
C PRO A 58 4.24 14.51 -46.20
N PHE A 59 3.54 15.27 -45.36
CA PHE A 59 2.44 16.18 -45.78
C PHE A 59 2.86 17.66 -45.73
N GLY A 60 4.15 17.93 -45.49
CA GLY A 60 4.68 19.29 -45.39
C GLY A 60 4.42 19.98 -44.05
N GLY A 61 4.01 19.22 -43.04
CA GLY A 61 3.83 19.67 -41.67
C GLY A 61 5.08 19.48 -40.79
N PRO A 62 5.03 19.94 -39.54
CA PRO A 62 6.09 19.68 -38.54
C PRO A 62 6.01 18.25 -37.98
N ILE A 63 7.05 17.82 -37.29
CA ILE A 63 6.97 16.69 -36.34
C ILE A 63 6.42 17.20 -35.02
N LEU A 64 5.42 16.52 -34.48
CA LEU A 64 4.83 16.84 -33.19
C LEU A 64 5.50 16.00 -32.09
N PRO A 65 6.03 16.62 -31.02
CA PRO A 65 6.62 15.89 -29.90
C PRO A 65 5.61 14.98 -29.18
N GLY A 66 6.09 13.85 -28.69
CA GLY A 66 5.28 12.87 -27.95
C GLY A 66 5.73 11.44 -28.17
N ALA A 67 4.95 10.50 -27.67
CA ALA A 67 5.22 9.08 -27.81
C ALA A 67 5.09 8.61 -29.25
N VAL A 68 5.94 7.67 -29.63
CA VAL A 68 5.92 7.05 -30.96
C VAL A 68 5.14 5.74 -30.90
N SER A 69 4.20 5.56 -31.83
CA SER A 69 3.38 4.36 -31.93
C SER A 69 4.23 3.08 -31.98
N GLY A 70 3.92 2.12 -31.12
CA GLY A 70 4.60 0.83 -31.03
C GLY A 70 5.83 0.82 -30.12
N ASN A 71 6.32 1.96 -29.63
CA ASN A 71 7.34 1.98 -28.60
C ASN A 71 6.77 1.45 -27.28
N LEU A 72 7.63 0.81 -26.48
CA LEU A 72 7.28 0.37 -25.12
C LEU A 72 7.27 1.56 -24.16
N MET A 73 6.31 1.55 -23.26
CA MET A 73 6.23 2.47 -22.14
C MET A 73 7.38 2.21 -21.16
N ALA A 74 7.99 3.27 -20.65
CA ALA A 74 8.82 3.24 -19.44
C ALA A 74 8.07 3.95 -18.31
N LEU A 75 8.12 3.38 -17.11
CA LEU A 75 7.46 3.90 -15.93
C LEU A 75 8.48 4.45 -14.96
N LYS A 76 8.23 5.65 -14.45
CA LYS A 76 9.01 6.21 -13.35
C LYS A 76 8.07 6.71 -12.26
N ILE A 77 8.49 6.51 -11.03
CA ILE A 77 7.74 6.89 -9.83
C ILE A 77 8.55 7.90 -9.03
N TRP A 78 7.96 9.05 -8.78
CA TRP A 78 8.45 9.98 -7.79
C TRP A 78 7.84 9.61 -6.44
N LYS A 79 8.67 9.02 -5.56
CA LYS A 79 8.28 8.71 -4.17
C LYS A 79 8.30 10.00 -3.35
N ASN A 80 7.12 10.54 -3.04
CA ASN A 80 6.99 11.81 -2.33
C ASN A 80 7.66 11.79 -0.95
N ALA A 81 7.49 10.71 -0.19
CA ALA A 81 8.11 10.54 1.12
C ALA A 81 9.64 10.58 1.09
N LEU A 82 10.27 10.16 -0.02
CA LEU A 82 11.72 10.10 -0.20
C LEU A 82 12.27 11.29 -0.97
N ASN A 83 11.40 12.08 -1.63
CA ASN A 83 11.75 13.17 -2.52
C ASN A 83 12.72 12.70 -3.62
N GLN A 84 12.43 11.55 -4.24
CA GLN A 84 13.29 10.90 -5.22
C GLN A 84 12.50 10.19 -6.30
N GLU A 85 13.04 10.21 -7.54
CA GLU A 85 12.53 9.47 -8.71
C GLU A 85 13.19 8.10 -8.81
N PHE A 86 12.39 7.10 -9.19
CA PHE A 86 12.81 5.73 -9.42
C PHE A 86 12.30 5.25 -10.78
N SER A 87 13.16 4.63 -11.56
CA SER A 87 12.72 3.78 -12.69
C SER A 87 12.27 2.44 -12.12
N VAL A 88 11.17 1.92 -12.62
CA VAL A 88 10.53 0.72 -12.08
C VAL A 88 10.23 -0.29 -13.19
N GLU A 89 10.20 -1.56 -12.83
CA GLU A 89 9.62 -2.64 -13.63
C GLU A 89 8.13 -2.76 -13.28
N TYR A 90 7.34 -3.34 -14.18
CA TYR A 90 5.90 -3.51 -13.98
C TYR A 90 5.37 -4.74 -14.69
N ASP A 91 4.30 -5.32 -14.14
CA ASP A 91 3.52 -6.36 -14.78
C ASP A 91 2.18 -5.81 -15.28
N LEU A 92 1.70 -6.40 -16.37
CA LEU A 92 0.45 -6.01 -17.02
C LEU A 92 -0.61 -7.09 -16.84
N SER A 93 -1.78 -6.72 -16.34
CA SER A 93 -2.96 -7.58 -16.40
C SER A 93 -3.60 -7.57 -17.80
N THR A 94 -3.41 -6.50 -18.58
CA THR A 94 -3.97 -6.33 -19.91
C THR A 94 -3.10 -5.40 -20.76
N GLY A 95 -3.04 -5.68 -22.07
CA GLY A 95 -2.28 -4.88 -23.05
C GLY A 95 -0.85 -5.37 -23.20
N SER A 96 -0.04 -4.66 -23.99
CA SER A 96 1.37 -4.96 -24.23
C SER A 96 2.31 -3.87 -23.70
N GLY A 97 1.76 -2.78 -23.13
CA GLY A 97 2.54 -1.62 -22.68
C GLY A 97 3.10 -0.78 -23.82
N THR A 98 2.61 -0.94 -25.05
CA THR A 98 3.03 -0.13 -26.18
C THR A 98 2.12 1.07 -26.38
N PHE A 99 2.70 2.16 -26.93
CA PHE A 99 1.91 3.32 -27.30
C PHE A 99 1.06 3.06 -28.54
N ASN A 100 -0.12 3.70 -28.57
CA ASN A 100 -1.16 3.56 -29.59
C ASN A 100 -1.97 2.25 -29.50
N GLU A 101 -1.94 1.57 -28.36
CA GLU A 101 -2.96 0.58 -28.00
C GLU A 101 -4.23 1.24 -27.48
N LEU A 102 -5.31 0.47 -27.39
CA LEU A 102 -6.56 0.97 -26.82
C LEU A 102 -6.35 1.37 -25.34
N PHE A 103 -5.74 0.47 -24.56
CA PHE A 103 -5.24 0.71 -23.20
C PHE A 103 -4.33 -0.44 -22.78
N SER A 104 -3.48 -0.19 -21.77
CA SER A 104 -2.77 -1.22 -21.01
C SER A 104 -3.04 -1.01 -19.54
N ALA A 105 -3.24 -2.09 -18.79
CA ALA A 105 -3.46 -2.06 -17.35
C ALA A 105 -2.26 -2.67 -16.62
N ILE A 106 -1.74 -1.92 -15.66
CA ILE A 106 -0.61 -2.29 -14.79
C ILE A 106 -1.21 -2.83 -13.50
N GLU A 107 -0.87 -4.07 -13.15
CA GLU A 107 -1.34 -4.72 -11.93
C GLU A 107 -0.31 -4.72 -10.81
N GLU A 108 0.99 -4.61 -11.14
CA GLU A 108 2.06 -4.61 -10.15
C GLU A 108 3.25 -3.76 -10.60
N ILE A 109 3.96 -3.15 -9.65
CA ILE A 109 5.13 -2.32 -9.86
C ILE A 109 6.26 -2.77 -8.94
N TYR A 110 7.45 -2.95 -9.51
CA TYR A 110 8.65 -3.42 -8.81
C TYR A 110 9.73 -2.34 -8.80
N PHE A 111 10.20 -2.02 -7.61
CA PHE A 111 11.32 -1.10 -7.41
C PHE A 111 12.63 -1.89 -7.36
N GLU A 112 13.45 -1.82 -8.42
CA GLU A 112 14.73 -2.52 -8.44
C GLU A 112 15.73 -1.94 -7.43
N GLY A 113 16.36 -2.82 -6.67
CA GLY A 113 17.45 -2.45 -5.75
C GLY A 113 17.02 -1.68 -4.50
N LEU A 114 15.70 -1.55 -4.24
CA LEU A 114 15.19 -1.01 -3.00
C LEU A 114 14.89 -2.13 -2.00
N ASN A 115 15.17 -1.85 -0.74
CA ASN A 115 14.83 -2.79 0.33
C ASN A 115 13.31 -2.76 0.55
N GLN A 116 12.68 -3.93 0.34
CA GLN A 116 11.26 -4.12 0.58
C GLN A 116 11.06 -4.72 1.96
N GLY A 117 9.98 -4.36 2.62
CA GLY A 117 9.64 -4.83 3.95
C GLY A 117 8.53 -3.98 4.57
N CYS A 118 8.16 -4.29 5.80
CA CYS A 118 7.17 -3.51 6.51
C CYS A 118 7.70 -2.11 6.84
N THR A 119 7.05 -1.06 6.30
CA THR A 119 7.41 0.34 6.55
C THR A 119 6.58 1.01 7.65
N ASP A 120 5.65 0.29 8.28
CA ASP A 120 4.84 0.82 9.38
C ASP A 120 5.58 0.65 10.71
N ALA A 121 5.90 1.78 11.37
CA ALA A 121 6.61 1.79 12.65
C ALA A 121 5.80 1.21 13.83
N GLU A 122 4.49 1.00 13.66
CA GLU A 122 3.61 0.37 14.66
C GLU A 122 3.54 -1.16 14.51
N ALA A 123 4.05 -1.69 13.39
CA ALA A 123 4.10 -3.13 13.14
C ALA A 123 5.24 -3.81 13.91
N CYS A 124 5.01 -5.06 14.32
CA CYS A 124 5.97 -5.86 15.09
C CYS A 124 7.24 -6.21 14.29
N ASN A 125 7.10 -6.33 12.98
CA ASN A 125 8.19 -6.63 12.05
C ASN A 125 8.65 -5.40 11.25
N TYR A 126 8.48 -4.19 11.80
CA TYR A 126 8.94 -2.96 11.17
C TYR A 126 10.41 -3.04 10.76
N ASP A 127 10.70 -2.81 9.49
CA ASP A 127 12.06 -2.69 8.96
C ASP A 127 12.38 -1.23 8.66
N SER A 128 13.18 -0.59 9.52
CA SER A 128 13.61 0.81 9.36
C SER A 128 14.46 1.04 8.12
N THR A 129 14.92 0.00 7.43
CA THR A 129 15.69 0.06 6.18
C THR A 129 14.82 -0.16 4.95
N ALA A 130 13.59 -0.63 5.13
CA ALA A 130 12.63 -0.78 4.04
C ALA A 130 12.22 0.59 3.49
N ILE A 131 12.22 0.71 2.18
CA ILE A 131 11.84 1.92 1.45
C ILE A 131 10.49 1.72 0.73
N VAL A 132 10.16 0.47 0.45
CA VAL A 132 8.91 0.05 -0.20
C VAL A 132 8.20 -0.93 0.72
N ASN A 133 6.92 -0.64 1.01
CA ASN A 133 6.07 -1.58 1.73
C ASN A 133 5.78 -2.78 0.83
N ASP A 134 5.97 -3.99 1.36
CA ASP A 134 5.70 -5.26 0.68
C ASP A 134 4.47 -5.98 1.27
N ASP A 135 3.66 -5.28 2.04
CA ASP A 135 2.49 -5.78 2.76
C ASP A 135 2.79 -6.90 3.78
N SER A 136 4.06 -7.03 4.18
CA SER A 136 4.48 -8.02 5.19
C SER A 136 4.24 -7.58 6.63
N CYS A 137 3.60 -6.42 6.87
CA CYS A 137 3.41 -5.89 8.21
C CYS A 137 2.58 -6.83 9.09
N GLU A 138 3.14 -7.18 10.23
CA GLU A 138 2.49 -7.99 11.26
C GLU A 138 2.24 -7.12 12.51
N TYR A 139 1.04 -7.20 13.07
CA TYR A 139 0.67 -6.41 14.25
C TYR A 139 0.39 -7.32 15.44
N ALA A 140 0.65 -6.79 16.64
CA ALA A 140 0.27 -7.48 17.87
C ALA A 140 -1.24 -7.68 17.96
N GLU A 141 -1.66 -8.76 18.60
CA GLU A 141 -3.07 -8.98 18.94
C GLU A 141 -3.54 -7.95 19.98
N GLU A 142 -4.85 -7.71 20.03
CA GLU A 142 -5.44 -6.80 21.01
C GLU A 142 -5.04 -7.19 22.44
N ASN A 143 -4.57 -6.22 23.23
CA ASN A 143 -4.06 -6.37 24.60
C ASN A 143 -2.71 -7.10 24.73
N TYR A 144 -2.03 -7.42 23.63
CA TYR A 144 -0.70 -8.02 23.65
C TYR A 144 0.31 -7.09 22.97
N ASP A 145 1.58 -7.24 23.36
CA ASP A 145 2.69 -6.62 22.61
C ASP A 145 3.22 -7.54 21.51
N CYS A 146 4.24 -7.07 20.80
CA CYS A 146 4.86 -7.83 19.72
C CYS A 146 5.61 -9.10 20.18
N ASP A 147 5.92 -9.22 21.45
CA ASP A 147 6.55 -10.42 22.03
C ASP A 147 5.48 -11.43 22.50
N GLY A 148 4.19 -11.07 22.41
CA GLY A 148 3.05 -11.86 22.85
C GLY A 148 2.83 -11.76 24.36
N GLU A 149 3.40 -10.74 25.02
CA GLU A 149 3.17 -10.48 26.44
C GLU A 149 1.91 -9.62 26.62
N CYS A 150 1.14 -9.93 27.64
CA CYS A 150 -0.07 -9.18 27.97
C CYS A 150 0.28 -7.77 28.49
N ILE A 151 -0.24 -6.73 27.81
CA ILE A 151 -0.06 -5.31 28.18
C ILE A 151 -1.27 -4.70 28.89
N ALA A 152 -2.38 -5.45 29.01
CA ALA A 152 -3.56 -5.08 29.80
C ALA A 152 -3.56 -5.79 31.15
N ASP A 153 -4.53 -5.46 31.99
CA ASP A 153 -4.75 -6.19 33.23
C ASP A 153 -5.23 -7.62 32.93
N ILE A 154 -4.67 -8.59 33.65
CA ILE A 154 -5.11 -9.98 33.54
C ILE A 154 -6.29 -10.13 34.49
N ASP A 155 -7.41 -10.60 33.98
CA ASP A 155 -8.59 -10.84 34.80
C ASP A 155 -8.44 -12.06 35.75
N CYS A 156 -9.43 -12.32 36.59
CA CYS A 156 -9.34 -13.42 37.56
C CYS A 156 -9.42 -14.81 36.90
N GLU A 157 -9.78 -14.93 35.66
CA GLU A 157 -9.73 -16.18 34.86
C GLU A 157 -8.38 -16.35 34.15
N GLY A 158 -7.51 -15.35 34.20
CA GLY A 158 -6.20 -15.34 33.54
C GLY A 158 -6.25 -14.85 32.08
N VAL A 159 -7.34 -14.20 31.67
CA VAL A 159 -7.50 -13.66 30.33
C VAL A 159 -6.93 -12.23 30.28
N CYS A 160 -6.08 -11.97 29.34
CA CYS A 160 -5.50 -10.64 29.13
C CYS A 160 -6.56 -9.65 28.61
N GLY A 161 -6.77 -8.56 29.35
CA GLY A 161 -7.81 -7.57 29.02
C GLY A 161 -9.23 -8.12 29.20
N GLY A 162 -9.41 -9.25 29.92
CA GLY A 162 -10.70 -9.83 30.18
C GLY A 162 -11.51 -9.01 31.22
N ASP A 163 -12.81 -9.25 31.24
CA ASP A 163 -13.78 -8.51 32.09
C ASP A 163 -14.18 -9.28 33.34
N ALA A 164 -13.64 -10.50 33.55
CA ALA A 164 -14.00 -11.33 34.70
C ALA A 164 -13.50 -10.69 36.01
N ILE A 165 -14.40 -10.51 36.96
CA ILE A 165 -14.10 -9.87 38.24
C ILE A 165 -14.27 -10.86 39.41
N VAL A 166 -13.43 -10.71 40.42
CA VAL A 166 -13.61 -11.45 41.67
C VAL A 166 -14.81 -10.86 42.43
N ASP A 167 -15.80 -11.68 42.73
CA ASP A 167 -16.97 -11.27 43.51
C ASP A 167 -16.64 -11.04 44.99
N ASP A 168 -17.62 -10.55 45.75
CA ASP A 168 -17.48 -10.32 47.20
C ASP A 168 -17.18 -11.61 48.03
N CYS A 169 -17.31 -12.76 47.38
CA CYS A 169 -17.01 -14.07 47.93
C CYS A 169 -15.60 -14.59 47.57
N GLY A 170 -14.84 -13.83 46.78
CA GLY A 170 -13.53 -14.23 46.33
C GLY A 170 -13.57 -15.24 45.16
N VAL A 171 -14.72 -15.40 44.52
CA VAL A 171 -14.92 -16.29 43.37
C VAL A 171 -14.87 -15.47 42.09
N CYS A 172 -14.05 -15.92 41.11
CA CYS A 172 -14.00 -15.28 39.81
C CYS A 172 -15.32 -15.48 39.08
N ASP A 173 -15.87 -14.38 38.58
CA ASP A 173 -17.18 -14.30 37.87
C ASP A 173 -18.32 -15.01 38.63
N GLY A 174 -18.21 -15.00 39.95
CA GLY A 174 -19.15 -15.67 40.86
C GLY A 174 -20.48 -14.91 41.01
N PRO A 175 -21.51 -15.55 41.57
CA PRO A 175 -22.83 -14.95 41.77
C PRO A 175 -22.88 -13.89 42.88
N GLY A 176 -21.76 -13.65 43.56
CA GLY A 176 -21.70 -12.73 44.69
C GLY A 176 -22.40 -13.24 45.97
N LEU A 177 -22.74 -12.29 46.84
CA LEU A 177 -23.50 -12.61 48.05
C LEU A 177 -24.98 -12.89 47.71
N ASN A 178 -25.56 -13.90 48.38
CA ASN A 178 -27.00 -14.18 48.29
C ASN A 178 -27.81 -13.12 49.06
N ASP A 179 -29.15 -13.23 49.02
CA ASP A 179 -30.07 -12.29 49.70
C ASP A 179 -29.87 -12.21 51.23
N LEU A 180 -29.14 -13.14 51.82
CA LEU A 180 -28.82 -13.19 53.24
C LEU A 180 -27.42 -12.66 53.55
N GLY A 181 -26.68 -12.19 52.51
CA GLY A 181 -25.33 -11.70 52.66
C GLY A 181 -24.27 -12.80 52.79
N CYS A 182 -24.53 -13.99 52.30
CA CYS A 182 -23.65 -15.15 52.40
C CYS A 182 -23.10 -15.61 51.04
N CYS A 183 -21.87 -16.15 51.01
CA CYS A 183 -21.27 -16.79 49.90
C CYS A 183 -21.77 -18.23 49.72
N GLY A 184 -22.42 -18.54 48.60
CA GLY A 184 -22.94 -19.87 48.23
C GLY A 184 -24.39 -20.11 48.63
N ASN A 185 -25.01 -21.11 47.98
CA ASN A 185 -26.43 -21.43 48.11
C ASN A 185 -26.76 -22.40 49.26
N ASP A 186 -25.73 -22.97 49.93
CA ASP A 186 -25.90 -24.11 50.82
C ASP A 186 -25.62 -23.82 52.32
N VAL A 187 -25.51 -22.55 52.71
CA VAL A 187 -25.25 -22.21 54.15
C VAL A 187 -26.50 -21.58 54.73
N PRO A 188 -27.24 -22.31 55.61
CA PRO A 188 -28.47 -21.78 56.19
C PRO A 188 -28.24 -20.68 57.24
N ASP A 189 -27.02 -20.45 57.71
CA ASP A 189 -26.71 -19.42 58.71
C ASP A 189 -25.30 -18.84 58.49
N CYS A 190 -25.22 -17.63 57.98
CA CYS A 190 -23.99 -16.83 57.92
C CYS A 190 -23.88 -16.00 59.22
N LEU A 191 -23.82 -16.63 60.36
CA LEU A 191 -23.56 -16.00 61.64
C LEU A 191 -22.17 -16.32 62.17
#